data_6ac256c978b5f2f27768fef676eab26b
#
_entry.id   6ac256c978b5f2f27768fef676eab26b
#
_cell.length_a   1.000
_cell.length_b   1.000
_cell.length_c   1.000
_cell.angle_alpha   90.00
_cell.angle_beta   90.00
_cell.angle_gamma   90.00
#
_symmetry.space_group_name_H-M   'P 1'
#
loop_
_entity.id
_entity.type
_entity.pdbx_description
1 polymer ?
#
loop_
_entity_poly.entity_id
_entity_poly.type
_entity_poly.pdbx_seq_one_letter_code
_entity_poly.pdbx_strand_id
1 'polypeptide(L)'
;MDIHQTLAILDGLFAAKQLKDVEPFLLAQLAQAQQEGDKAARLALLNELVGYYRSISRSEDSLKMAALAMGLVAEMGLAGTPACATTLVNAATAYRAAGDLSHAAMLYEDALQILEKNGEQGYTLASLLNNMSQVYQAQGRHAEAVPFYERALVLLAPLPGVDAEIATTHSNLALSLIALHRLDEAAREIEKALALFERGPEPRDAHYGAALAAAGQLSYLRGDHRQAAQYFEKALPEIERSFGKNDSWHTTARNLEQARKML
;
A
#
# COMPACT_ATOMS: atom_id res chain seq x y z
N MET A 1 -11.97 8.66 -27.48
CA MET A 1 -12.75 8.29 -26.24
C MET A 1 -12.61 9.38 -25.20
N ASP A 2 -13.68 9.69 -24.41
CA ASP A 2 -13.55 10.57 -23.23
C ASP A 2 -13.19 9.73 -22.01
N ILE A 3 -11.89 9.65 -21.70
CA ILE A 3 -11.39 8.85 -20.59
C ILE A 3 -11.81 9.41 -19.24
N HIS A 4 -11.96 10.73 -19.08
CA HIS A 4 -12.40 11.33 -17.82
C HIS A 4 -13.83 10.94 -17.46
N GLN A 5 -14.74 10.96 -18.46
CA GLN A 5 -16.10 10.48 -18.26
C GLN A 5 -16.13 8.98 -17.94
N THR A 6 -15.30 8.18 -18.61
CA THR A 6 -15.19 6.74 -18.36
C THR A 6 -14.74 6.45 -16.92
N LEU A 7 -13.71 7.15 -16.43
CA LEU A 7 -13.23 6.99 -15.06
C LEU A 7 -14.27 7.46 -14.02
N ALA A 8 -15.00 8.55 -14.28
CA ALA A 8 -16.08 9.00 -13.40
C ALA A 8 -17.22 7.97 -13.29
N ILE A 9 -17.55 7.25 -14.37
CA ILE A 9 -18.53 6.15 -14.34
C ILE A 9 -17.97 4.99 -13.50
N LEU A 10 -16.70 4.65 -13.68
CA LEU A 10 -16.02 3.61 -12.90
C LEU A 10 -16.07 3.91 -11.39
N ASP A 11 -15.73 5.14 -10.99
CA ASP A 11 -15.84 5.61 -9.61
C ASP A 11 -17.27 5.46 -9.06
N GLY A 12 -18.27 5.77 -9.90
CA GLY A 12 -19.67 5.56 -9.56
C GLY A 12 -20.03 4.11 -9.30
N LEU A 13 -19.49 3.15 -10.08
CA LEU A 13 -19.70 1.72 -9.88
C LEU A 13 -19.08 1.24 -8.53
N PHE A 14 -17.88 1.72 -8.21
CA PHE A 14 -17.25 1.42 -6.91
C PHE A 14 -18.03 2.02 -5.74
N ALA A 15 -18.44 3.27 -5.83
CA ALA A 15 -19.23 3.94 -4.79
C ALA A 15 -20.59 3.24 -4.54
N ALA A 16 -21.21 2.77 -5.61
CA ALA A 16 -22.47 2.00 -5.55
C ALA A 16 -22.27 0.53 -5.15
N LYS A 17 -21.02 0.08 -4.91
CA LYS A 17 -20.66 -1.33 -4.62
C LYS A 17 -21.10 -2.31 -5.70
N GLN A 18 -21.22 -1.87 -6.95
CA GLN A 18 -21.59 -2.69 -8.12
C GLN A 18 -20.37 -3.43 -8.70
N LEU A 19 -19.62 -4.14 -7.85
CA LEU A 19 -18.34 -4.74 -8.20
C LEU A 19 -18.42 -5.76 -9.36
N LYS A 20 -19.55 -6.43 -9.53
CA LYS A 20 -19.79 -7.38 -10.64
C LYS A 20 -19.87 -6.70 -12.02
N ASP A 21 -20.17 -5.40 -12.06
CA ASP A 21 -20.35 -4.64 -13.30
C ASP A 21 -19.02 -3.95 -13.71
N VAL A 22 -18.03 -3.88 -12.82
CA VAL A 22 -16.74 -3.21 -13.05
C VAL A 22 -15.93 -3.88 -14.18
N GLU A 23 -15.74 -5.21 -14.11
CA GLU A 23 -14.94 -5.93 -15.12
C GLU A 23 -15.57 -5.85 -16.51
N PRO A 24 -16.87 -6.17 -16.72
CA PRO A 24 -17.49 -6.04 -18.03
C PRO A 24 -17.41 -4.60 -18.57
N PHE A 25 -17.59 -3.61 -17.72
CA PHE A 25 -17.47 -2.20 -18.11
C PHE A 25 -16.05 -1.87 -18.59
N LEU A 26 -15.03 -2.16 -17.80
CA LEU A 26 -13.62 -1.88 -18.15
C LEU A 26 -13.20 -2.59 -19.44
N LEU A 27 -13.57 -3.86 -19.61
CA LEU A 27 -13.25 -4.62 -20.84
C LEU A 27 -13.95 -4.06 -22.07
N ALA A 28 -15.21 -3.62 -21.96
CA ALA A 28 -15.91 -2.99 -23.06
C ALA A 28 -15.25 -1.66 -23.47
N GLN A 29 -14.88 -0.82 -22.50
CA GLN A 29 -14.18 0.44 -22.74
C GLN A 29 -12.79 0.21 -23.35
N LEU A 30 -12.07 -0.81 -22.89
CA LEU A 30 -10.76 -1.17 -23.46
C LEU A 30 -10.88 -1.62 -24.92
N ALA A 31 -11.91 -2.41 -25.27
CA ALA A 31 -12.17 -2.83 -26.63
C ALA A 31 -12.53 -1.63 -27.54
N GLN A 32 -13.34 -0.69 -27.04
CA GLN A 32 -13.67 0.54 -27.75
C GLN A 32 -12.41 1.39 -28.00
N ALA A 33 -11.60 1.65 -26.98
CA ALA A 33 -10.35 2.40 -27.12
C ALA A 33 -9.38 1.74 -28.14
N GLN A 34 -9.39 0.41 -28.21
CA GLN A 34 -8.62 -0.32 -29.19
C GLN A 34 -9.15 -0.13 -30.63
N GLN A 35 -10.46 -0.16 -30.83
CA GLN A 35 -11.09 0.08 -32.14
C GLN A 35 -10.85 1.49 -32.64
N GLU A 36 -10.89 2.48 -31.73
CA GLU A 36 -10.62 3.89 -32.02
C GLU A 36 -9.13 4.20 -32.21
N GLY A 37 -8.23 3.26 -31.90
CA GLY A 37 -6.77 3.48 -31.93
C GLY A 37 -6.27 4.41 -30.84
N ASP A 38 -7.08 4.66 -29.78
CA ASP A 38 -6.75 5.57 -28.69
C ASP A 38 -5.82 4.88 -27.67
N LYS A 39 -4.51 4.98 -27.93
CA LYS A 39 -3.49 4.38 -27.08
C LYS A 39 -3.45 4.98 -25.68
N ALA A 40 -3.76 6.27 -25.51
CA ALA A 40 -3.74 6.91 -24.20
C ALA A 40 -4.89 6.38 -23.32
N ALA A 41 -6.10 6.30 -23.85
CA ALA A 41 -7.24 5.70 -23.16
C ALA A 41 -6.97 4.21 -22.85
N ARG A 42 -6.39 3.46 -23.79
CA ARG A 42 -5.99 2.06 -23.55
C ARG A 42 -5.03 1.91 -22.37
N LEU A 43 -4.01 2.77 -22.29
CA LEU A 43 -3.04 2.74 -21.18
C LEU A 43 -3.72 3.02 -19.85
N ALA A 44 -4.58 4.02 -19.77
CA ALA A 44 -5.33 4.32 -18.55
C ALA A 44 -6.21 3.14 -18.13
N LEU A 45 -6.99 2.56 -19.04
CA LEU A 45 -7.87 1.43 -18.76
C LEU A 45 -7.12 0.15 -18.36
N LEU A 46 -5.94 -0.10 -18.95
CA LEU A 46 -5.08 -1.21 -18.54
C LEU A 46 -4.59 -1.01 -17.09
N ASN A 47 -4.18 0.20 -16.72
CA ASN A 47 -3.79 0.51 -15.34
C ASN A 47 -4.96 0.34 -14.35
N GLU A 48 -6.19 0.73 -14.72
CA GLU A 48 -7.39 0.46 -13.90
C GLU A 48 -7.64 -1.05 -13.73
N LEU A 49 -7.52 -1.83 -14.81
CA LEU A 49 -7.66 -3.28 -14.76
C LEU A 49 -6.58 -3.95 -13.87
N VAL A 50 -5.34 -3.46 -13.87
CA VAL A 50 -4.30 -3.92 -12.95
C VAL A 50 -4.76 -3.75 -11.51
N GLY A 51 -5.25 -2.57 -11.14
CA GLY A 51 -5.75 -2.27 -9.80
C GLY A 51 -6.97 -3.10 -9.44
N TYR A 52 -7.93 -3.20 -10.33
CA TYR A 52 -9.16 -3.97 -10.13
C TYR A 52 -8.89 -5.46 -9.90
N TYR A 53 -8.14 -6.12 -10.79
CA TYR A 53 -7.82 -7.55 -10.63
C TYR A 53 -7.02 -7.84 -9.36
N ARG A 54 -6.11 -6.95 -8.99
CA ARG A 54 -5.40 -7.02 -7.70
C ARG A 54 -6.38 -6.96 -6.52
N SER A 55 -7.35 -6.04 -6.55
CA SER A 55 -8.32 -5.85 -5.44
C SER A 55 -9.21 -7.07 -5.20
N ILE A 56 -9.45 -7.87 -6.24
CA ILE A 56 -10.24 -9.11 -6.16
C ILE A 56 -9.37 -10.39 -6.15
N SER A 57 -8.06 -10.24 -5.86
CA SER A 57 -7.09 -11.34 -5.74
C SER A 57 -6.90 -12.19 -7.01
N ARG A 58 -7.16 -11.64 -8.18
CA ARG A 58 -6.89 -12.26 -9.50
C ARG A 58 -5.51 -11.85 -9.99
N SER A 59 -4.47 -12.33 -9.30
CA SER A 59 -3.07 -11.92 -9.52
C SER A 59 -2.58 -12.18 -10.95
N GLU A 60 -2.93 -13.31 -11.55
CA GLU A 60 -2.51 -13.64 -12.94
C GLU A 60 -3.09 -12.63 -13.95
N ASP A 61 -4.37 -12.27 -13.81
CA ASP A 61 -4.99 -11.28 -14.70
C ASP A 61 -4.41 -9.88 -14.48
N SER A 62 -4.14 -9.53 -13.22
CA SER A 62 -3.46 -8.29 -12.89
C SER A 62 -2.09 -8.19 -13.56
N LEU A 63 -1.27 -9.25 -13.49
CA LEU A 63 0.05 -9.31 -14.14
C LEU A 63 -0.05 -9.26 -15.67
N LYS A 64 -1.05 -9.90 -16.28
CA LYS A 64 -1.29 -9.81 -17.74
C LYS A 64 -1.58 -8.36 -18.16
N MET A 65 -2.44 -7.66 -17.43
CA MET A 65 -2.75 -6.25 -17.73
C MET A 65 -1.53 -5.35 -17.53
N ALA A 66 -0.75 -5.60 -16.49
CA ALA A 66 0.50 -4.89 -16.25
C ALA A 66 1.51 -5.07 -17.40
N ALA A 67 1.68 -6.29 -17.90
CA ALA A 67 2.55 -6.57 -19.05
C ALA A 67 2.08 -5.84 -20.32
N LEU A 68 0.77 -5.83 -20.59
CA LEU A 68 0.19 -5.09 -21.71
C LEU A 68 0.38 -3.57 -21.56
N ALA A 69 0.20 -3.03 -20.36
CA ALA A 69 0.40 -1.61 -20.08
C ALA A 69 1.87 -1.20 -20.29
N MET A 70 2.83 -1.98 -19.77
CA MET A 70 4.26 -1.73 -19.97
C MET A 70 4.66 -1.82 -21.46
N GLY A 71 4.14 -2.81 -22.19
CA GLY A 71 4.34 -2.91 -23.64
C GLY A 71 3.80 -1.69 -24.39
N LEU A 72 2.62 -1.19 -24.00
CA LEU A 72 2.03 -0.01 -24.60
C LEU A 72 2.80 1.28 -24.29
N VAL A 73 3.35 1.41 -23.08
CA VAL A 73 4.28 2.51 -22.71
C VAL A 73 5.49 2.52 -23.65
N ALA A 74 6.09 1.36 -23.91
CA ALA A 74 7.22 1.25 -24.84
C ALA A 74 6.81 1.59 -26.29
N GLU A 75 5.68 1.05 -26.77
CA GLU A 75 5.12 1.35 -28.10
C GLU A 75 4.83 2.84 -28.33
N MET A 76 4.39 3.54 -27.28
CA MET A 76 4.09 4.98 -27.31
C MET A 76 5.32 5.87 -27.14
N GLY A 77 6.50 5.31 -26.87
CA GLY A 77 7.72 6.08 -26.62
C GLY A 77 7.67 6.89 -25.31
N LEU A 78 6.91 6.44 -24.31
CA LEU A 78 6.72 7.15 -23.05
C LEU A 78 7.79 6.86 -21.98
N ALA A 79 8.90 6.21 -22.35
CA ALA A 79 9.99 5.93 -21.42
C ALA A 79 10.46 7.23 -20.72
N GLY A 80 10.63 7.16 -19.39
CA GLY A 80 11.08 8.29 -18.58
C GLY A 80 10.01 9.37 -18.30
N THR A 81 8.76 9.15 -18.70
CA THR A 81 7.65 10.09 -18.41
C THR A 81 6.91 9.71 -17.11
N PRO A 82 6.15 10.65 -16.50
CA PRO A 82 5.29 10.34 -15.36
C PRO A 82 4.28 9.20 -15.64
N ALA A 83 3.75 9.10 -16.87
CA ALA A 83 2.87 8.02 -17.27
C ALA A 83 3.58 6.64 -17.23
N CYS A 84 4.84 6.59 -17.63
CA CYS A 84 5.67 5.40 -17.46
C CYS A 84 5.83 5.04 -15.99
N ALA A 85 6.17 6.01 -15.13
CA ALA A 85 6.32 5.78 -13.70
C ALA A 85 5.03 5.24 -13.06
N THR A 86 3.87 5.82 -13.37
CA THR A 86 2.56 5.33 -12.91
C THR A 86 2.33 3.87 -13.30
N THR A 87 2.64 3.52 -14.55
CA THR A 87 2.47 2.14 -15.04
C THR A 87 3.41 1.18 -14.32
N LEU A 88 4.67 1.58 -14.09
CA LEU A 88 5.64 0.78 -13.33
C LEU A 88 5.21 0.58 -11.87
N VAL A 89 4.67 1.62 -11.21
CA VAL A 89 4.13 1.54 -9.84
C VAL A 89 2.96 0.54 -9.78
N ASN A 90 2.04 0.60 -10.73
CA ASN A 90 0.91 -0.32 -10.79
C ASN A 90 1.37 -1.76 -11.03
N ALA A 91 2.32 -1.97 -11.95
CA ALA A 91 2.92 -3.27 -12.21
C ALA A 91 3.66 -3.80 -10.97
N ALA A 92 4.51 -2.97 -10.31
CA ALA A 92 5.21 -3.33 -9.09
C ALA A 92 4.24 -3.78 -7.98
N THR A 93 3.13 -3.06 -7.82
CA THR A 93 2.09 -3.40 -6.84
C THR A 93 1.42 -4.73 -7.17
N ALA A 94 1.20 -5.04 -8.47
CA ALA A 94 0.68 -6.33 -8.92
C ALA A 94 1.67 -7.49 -8.64
N TYR A 95 2.97 -7.30 -8.93
CA TYR A 95 4.01 -8.27 -8.61
C TYR A 95 4.12 -8.51 -7.10
N ARG A 96 4.05 -7.45 -6.29
CA ARG A 96 4.02 -7.57 -4.82
C ARG A 96 2.83 -8.40 -4.34
N ALA A 97 1.64 -8.15 -4.88
CA ALA A 97 0.43 -8.91 -4.55
C ALA A 97 0.50 -10.38 -4.98
N ALA A 98 1.22 -10.67 -6.06
CA ALA A 98 1.52 -12.03 -6.52
C ALA A 98 2.65 -12.72 -5.73
N GLY A 99 3.30 -12.02 -4.78
CA GLY A 99 4.41 -12.55 -3.97
C GLY A 99 5.78 -12.43 -4.63
N ASP A 100 5.89 -11.87 -5.83
CA ASP A 100 7.17 -11.64 -6.51
C ASP A 100 7.78 -10.30 -6.06
N LEU A 101 8.37 -10.34 -4.89
CA LEU A 101 8.97 -9.16 -4.26
C LEU A 101 10.20 -8.64 -5.01
N SER A 102 10.89 -9.51 -5.76
CA SER A 102 12.10 -9.12 -6.51
C SER A 102 11.75 -8.24 -7.70
N HIS A 103 10.79 -8.66 -8.54
CA HIS A 103 10.30 -7.85 -9.64
C HIS A 103 9.61 -6.57 -9.14
N ALA A 104 8.86 -6.66 -8.03
CA ALA A 104 8.24 -5.49 -7.44
C ALA A 104 9.28 -4.42 -7.03
N ALA A 105 10.37 -4.81 -6.36
CA ALA A 105 11.44 -3.90 -5.96
C ALA A 105 12.07 -3.22 -7.16
N MET A 106 12.46 -3.98 -8.19
CA MET A 106 13.08 -3.45 -9.40
C MET A 106 12.19 -2.42 -10.11
N LEU A 107 10.90 -2.72 -10.27
CA LEU A 107 9.96 -1.80 -10.92
C LEU A 107 9.70 -0.53 -10.11
N TYR A 108 9.70 -0.62 -8.76
CA TYR A 108 9.61 0.57 -7.90
C TYR A 108 10.88 1.43 -7.98
N GLU A 109 12.08 0.82 -8.05
CA GLU A 109 13.35 1.53 -8.22
C GLU A 109 13.39 2.28 -9.57
N ASP A 110 12.94 1.65 -10.65
CA ASP A 110 12.83 2.29 -11.97
C ASP A 110 11.83 3.47 -11.93
N ALA A 111 10.67 3.27 -11.30
CA ALA A 111 9.67 4.33 -11.13
C ALA A 111 10.21 5.50 -10.31
N LEU A 112 10.97 5.22 -9.23
CA LEU A 112 11.60 6.24 -8.39
C LEU A 112 12.57 7.10 -9.18
N GLN A 113 13.45 6.49 -9.98
CA GLN A 113 14.40 7.21 -10.83
C GLN A 113 13.68 8.15 -11.80
N ILE A 114 12.57 7.69 -12.40
CA ILE A 114 11.77 8.52 -13.31
C ILE A 114 11.15 9.69 -12.58
N LEU A 115 10.48 9.46 -11.44
CA LEU A 115 9.81 10.52 -10.68
C LEU A 115 10.83 11.58 -10.18
N GLU A 116 11.97 11.15 -9.66
CA GLU A 116 13.03 12.05 -9.21
C GLU A 116 13.59 12.90 -10.35
N LYS A 117 13.86 12.29 -11.52
CA LYS A 117 14.34 12.99 -12.71
C LYS A 117 13.34 14.03 -13.23
N ASN A 118 12.03 13.75 -13.06
CA ASN A 118 10.97 14.69 -13.44
C ASN A 118 10.66 15.73 -12.35
N GLY A 119 11.39 15.73 -11.22
CA GLY A 119 11.21 16.69 -10.12
C GLY A 119 9.92 16.45 -9.34
N GLU A 120 9.36 15.25 -9.37
CA GLU A 120 8.13 14.91 -8.65
C GLU A 120 8.33 15.04 -7.13
N GLN A 121 7.33 15.57 -6.45
CA GLN A 121 7.30 15.80 -5.02
C GLN A 121 5.90 15.49 -4.47
N GLY A 122 5.76 15.60 -3.16
CA GLY A 122 4.46 15.45 -2.51
C GLY A 122 3.93 14.02 -2.47
N TYR A 123 2.61 13.87 -2.64
CA TYR A 123 1.91 12.62 -2.38
C TYR A 123 2.36 11.46 -3.27
N THR A 124 2.51 11.70 -4.57
CA THR A 124 2.90 10.65 -5.54
C THR A 124 4.22 9.99 -5.17
N LEU A 125 5.24 10.82 -4.91
CA LEU A 125 6.56 10.31 -4.52
C LEU A 125 6.52 9.65 -3.13
N ALA A 126 5.80 10.22 -2.17
CA ALA A 126 5.65 9.64 -0.84
C ALA A 126 4.97 8.26 -0.88
N SER A 127 3.91 8.14 -1.68
CA SER A 127 3.21 6.86 -1.89
C SER A 127 4.12 5.80 -2.51
N LEU A 128 4.91 6.16 -3.53
CA LEU A 128 5.89 5.26 -4.12
C LEU A 128 6.91 4.79 -3.06
N LEU A 129 7.49 5.71 -2.29
CA LEU A 129 8.49 5.40 -1.26
C LEU A 129 7.92 4.47 -0.18
N ASN A 130 6.67 4.70 0.24
CA ASN A 130 5.97 3.81 1.17
C ASN A 130 5.80 2.39 0.61
N ASN A 131 5.34 2.27 -0.63
CA ASN A 131 5.14 0.97 -1.28
C ASN A 131 6.46 0.21 -1.47
N MET A 132 7.53 0.91 -1.87
CA MET A 132 8.87 0.34 -2.02
C MET A 132 9.42 -0.12 -0.67
N SER A 133 9.27 0.69 0.38
CA SER A 133 9.68 0.34 1.74
C SER A 133 8.99 -0.92 2.25
N GLN A 134 7.68 -1.09 1.96
CA GLN A 134 6.94 -2.30 2.32
C GLN A 134 7.51 -3.54 1.61
N VAL A 135 7.98 -3.41 0.36
CA VAL A 135 8.64 -4.52 -0.35
C VAL A 135 9.97 -4.87 0.31
N TYR A 136 10.82 -3.89 0.62
CA TYR A 136 12.07 -4.14 1.35
C TYR A 136 11.82 -4.75 2.72
N GLN A 137 10.81 -4.26 3.45
CA GLN A 137 10.40 -4.84 4.73
C GLN A 137 9.97 -6.30 4.59
N ALA A 138 9.17 -6.64 3.57
CA ALA A 138 8.75 -8.00 3.29
C ALA A 138 9.91 -8.93 2.87
N GLN A 139 10.98 -8.38 2.28
CA GLN A 139 12.23 -9.08 1.99
C GLN A 139 13.16 -9.20 3.20
N GLY A 140 12.78 -8.67 4.38
CA GLY A 140 13.66 -8.60 5.57
C GLY A 140 14.76 -7.53 5.48
N ARG A 141 14.75 -6.68 4.46
CA ARG A 141 15.71 -5.59 4.22
C ARG A 141 15.33 -4.33 5.00
N HIS A 142 15.11 -4.47 6.30
CA HIS A 142 14.60 -3.40 7.15
C HIS A 142 15.49 -2.15 7.19
N ALA A 143 16.81 -2.33 7.17
CA ALA A 143 17.76 -1.21 7.17
C ALA A 143 17.64 -0.33 5.91
N GLU A 144 17.26 -0.92 4.78
CA GLU A 144 17.02 -0.20 3.53
C GLU A 144 15.63 0.42 3.47
N ALA A 145 14.64 -0.18 4.13
CA ALA A 145 13.28 0.37 4.19
C ALA A 145 13.19 1.67 5.02
N VAL A 146 13.94 1.77 6.12
CA VAL A 146 13.88 2.91 7.06
C VAL A 146 14.06 4.27 6.37
N PRO A 147 15.12 4.55 5.60
CA PRO A 147 15.32 5.87 5.01
C PRO A 147 14.22 6.26 4.00
N PHE A 148 13.59 5.31 3.34
CA PHE A 148 12.48 5.59 2.43
C PHE A 148 11.18 5.92 3.18
N TYR A 149 10.89 5.26 4.30
CA TYR A 149 9.79 5.68 5.18
C TYR A 149 10.01 7.07 5.76
N GLU A 150 11.21 7.37 6.24
CA GLU A 150 11.56 8.70 6.77
C GLU A 150 11.37 9.78 5.70
N ARG A 151 11.84 9.52 4.48
CA ARG A 151 11.65 10.45 3.35
C ARG A 151 10.17 10.62 2.97
N ALA A 152 9.37 9.54 2.99
CA ALA A 152 7.94 9.62 2.75
C ALA A 152 7.23 10.50 3.80
N LEU A 153 7.59 10.38 5.08
CA LEU A 153 7.06 11.24 6.15
C LEU A 153 7.37 12.73 5.93
N VAL A 154 8.59 13.05 5.48
CA VAL A 154 8.96 14.44 5.16
C VAL A 154 8.09 15.00 4.02
N LEU A 155 7.82 14.19 2.99
CA LEU A 155 6.98 14.60 1.85
C LEU A 155 5.49 14.72 2.21
N LEU A 156 4.99 13.87 3.12
CA LEU A 156 3.60 13.89 3.56
C LEU A 156 3.30 15.03 4.56
N ALA A 157 4.27 15.38 5.41
CA ALA A 157 4.06 16.34 6.50
C ALA A 157 3.41 17.68 6.12
N PRO A 158 3.72 18.32 4.96
CA PRO A 158 3.10 19.57 4.56
C PRO A 158 1.73 19.40 3.89
N LEU A 159 1.27 18.17 3.62
CA LEU A 159 0.06 17.91 2.85
C LEU A 159 -1.17 17.87 3.77
N PRO A 160 -2.28 18.50 3.40
CA PRO A 160 -3.52 18.41 4.18
C PRO A 160 -4.24 17.08 3.92
N GLY A 161 -4.91 16.57 4.95
CA GLY A 161 -5.83 15.43 4.83
C GLY A 161 -5.17 14.06 4.64
N VAL A 162 -3.87 13.92 4.95
CA VAL A 162 -3.09 12.69 4.81
C VAL A 162 -2.67 12.08 6.17
N ASP A 163 -3.40 12.40 7.23
CA ASP A 163 -3.06 11.93 8.58
C ASP A 163 -3.05 10.40 8.70
N ALA A 164 -3.94 9.72 7.99
CA ALA A 164 -4.00 8.26 7.98
C ALA A 164 -2.78 7.64 7.29
N GLU A 165 -2.33 8.21 6.19
CA GLU A 165 -1.12 7.82 5.48
C GLU A 165 0.13 8.05 6.32
N ILE A 166 0.22 9.20 7.00
CA ILE A 166 1.31 9.50 7.93
C ILE A 166 1.32 8.48 9.08
N ALA A 167 0.16 8.21 9.69
CA ALA A 167 0.04 7.23 10.77
C ALA A 167 0.44 5.81 10.32
N THR A 168 0.00 5.39 9.13
CA THR A 168 0.39 4.11 8.53
C THR A 168 1.89 4.05 8.28
N THR A 169 2.48 5.13 7.76
CA THR A 169 3.93 5.20 7.51
C THR A 169 4.73 5.10 8.81
N HIS A 170 4.33 5.81 9.87
CA HIS A 170 4.94 5.69 11.20
C HIS A 170 4.84 4.27 11.75
N SER A 171 3.70 3.59 11.58
CA SER A 171 3.51 2.20 12.01
C SER A 171 4.44 1.24 11.29
N ASN A 172 4.57 1.38 9.97
CA ASN A 172 5.44 0.52 9.16
C ASN A 172 6.92 0.78 9.44
N LEU A 173 7.31 2.05 9.64
CA LEU A 173 8.65 2.43 10.08
C LEU A 173 8.98 1.78 11.43
N ALA A 174 8.05 1.85 12.39
CA ALA A 174 8.22 1.23 13.70
C ALA A 174 8.45 -0.28 13.62
N LEU A 175 7.71 -0.99 12.76
CA LEU A 175 7.93 -2.42 12.55
C LEU A 175 9.34 -2.72 12.01
N SER A 176 9.86 -1.90 11.10
CA SER A 176 11.23 -2.04 10.60
C SER A 176 12.26 -1.75 11.71
N LEU A 177 12.02 -0.73 12.54
CA LEU A 177 12.88 -0.40 13.68
C LEU A 177 12.87 -1.49 14.75
N ILE A 178 11.72 -2.12 15.01
CA ILE A 178 11.60 -3.29 15.91
C ILE A 178 12.48 -4.44 15.39
N ALA A 179 12.38 -4.75 14.10
CA ALA A 179 13.19 -5.81 13.48
C ALA A 179 14.70 -5.53 13.56
N LEU A 180 15.09 -4.25 13.57
CA LEU A 180 16.48 -3.80 13.76
C LEU A 180 16.88 -3.64 15.24
N HIS A 181 16.03 -4.04 16.20
CA HIS A 181 16.22 -3.84 17.64
C HIS A 181 16.41 -2.38 18.08
N ARG A 182 15.97 -1.40 17.28
CA ARG A 182 15.97 0.04 17.58
C ARG A 182 14.70 0.41 18.37
N LEU A 183 14.53 -0.22 19.54
CA LEU A 183 13.24 -0.24 20.28
C LEU A 183 12.78 1.15 20.76
N ASP A 184 13.71 2.06 21.14
CA ASP A 184 13.33 3.40 21.60
C ASP A 184 12.86 4.30 20.45
N GLU A 185 13.42 4.10 19.28
CA GLU A 185 12.96 4.80 18.08
C GLU A 185 11.60 4.26 17.62
N ALA A 186 11.43 2.94 17.63
CA ALA A 186 10.15 2.30 17.34
C ALA A 186 9.03 2.81 18.27
N ALA A 187 9.34 3.00 19.57
CA ALA A 187 8.35 3.52 20.52
C ALA A 187 7.85 4.91 20.11
N ARG A 188 8.75 5.82 19.75
CA ARG A 188 8.38 7.16 19.32
C ARG A 188 7.51 7.15 18.05
N GLU A 189 7.82 6.26 17.11
CA GLU A 189 7.06 6.15 15.87
C GLU A 189 5.66 5.54 16.10
N ILE A 190 5.55 4.52 16.98
CA ILE A 190 4.26 3.95 17.39
C ILE A 190 3.39 4.99 18.10
N GLU A 191 3.96 5.78 19.01
CA GLU A 191 3.23 6.84 19.73
C GLU A 191 2.63 7.86 18.75
N LYS A 192 3.41 8.32 17.76
CA LYS A 192 2.94 9.23 16.71
C LYS A 192 1.80 8.59 15.89
N ALA A 193 1.97 7.33 15.49
CA ALA A 193 0.96 6.61 14.71
C ALA A 193 -0.36 6.50 15.46
N LEU A 194 -0.33 6.03 16.71
CA LEU A 194 -1.52 5.86 17.53
C LEU A 194 -2.21 7.22 17.79
N ALA A 195 -1.44 8.28 18.09
CA ALA A 195 -1.99 9.61 18.32
C ALA A 195 -2.73 10.16 17.09
N LEU A 196 -2.24 9.89 15.88
CA LEU A 196 -2.91 10.30 14.64
C LEU A 196 -4.18 9.49 14.38
N PHE A 197 -4.13 8.16 14.50
CA PHE A 197 -5.31 7.32 14.33
C PHE A 197 -6.40 7.64 15.35
N GLU A 198 -6.05 7.91 16.62
CA GLU A 198 -7.00 8.22 17.69
C GLU A 198 -7.69 9.58 17.53
N ARG A 199 -7.10 10.51 16.79
CA ARG A 199 -7.74 11.80 16.42
C ARG A 199 -8.71 11.66 15.25
N GLY A 200 -8.55 10.62 14.43
CA GLY A 200 -9.39 10.38 13.25
C GLY A 200 -10.86 10.08 13.63
N PRO A 201 -11.77 10.09 12.63
CA PRO A 201 -13.18 9.76 12.84
C PRO A 201 -13.39 8.29 13.19
N GLU A 202 -14.56 8.00 13.77
CA GLU A 202 -15.05 6.63 13.91
C GLU A 202 -15.90 6.21 12.69
N PRO A 203 -15.81 4.95 12.22
CA PRO A 203 -14.88 3.92 12.70
C PRO A 203 -13.44 4.28 12.36
N ARG A 204 -12.50 3.88 13.23
CA ARG A 204 -11.05 4.13 13.02
C ARG A 204 -10.56 3.60 11.68
N ASP A 205 -9.47 4.21 11.19
CA ASP A 205 -8.80 3.74 9.97
C ASP A 205 -8.48 2.23 10.03
N ALA A 206 -8.51 1.58 8.89
CA ALA A 206 -8.29 0.14 8.77
C ALA A 206 -6.92 -0.31 9.32
N HIS A 207 -5.91 0.56 9.31
CA HIS A 207 -4.55 0.25 9.77
C HIS A 207 -4.33 0.49 11.27
N TYR A 208 -5.31 1.05 11.99
CA TYR A 208 -5.21 1.28 13.44
C TYR A 208 -4.94 -0.02 14.22
N GLY A 209 -5.60 -1.11 13.85
CA GLY A 209 -5.36 -2.42 14.45
C GLY A 209 -3.92 -2.93 14.27
N ALA A 210 -3.30 -2.65 13.13
CA ALA A 210 -1.89 -2.99 12.89
C ALA A 210 -0.93 -2.16 13.75
N ALA A 211 -1.22 -0.87 13.95
CA ALA A 211 -0.44 0.00 14.84
C ALA A 211 -0.51 -0.48 16.31
N LEU A 212 -1.69 -0.88 16.78
CA LEU A 212 -1.87 -1.48 18.09
C LEU A 212 -1.09 -2.81 18.23
N ALA A 213 -1.10 -3.66 17.20
CA ALA A 213 -0.33 -4.90 17.20
C ALA A 213 1.18 -4.63 17.26
N ALA A 214 1.68 -3.61 16.56
CA ALA A 214 3.08 -3.17 16.65
C ALA A 214 3.43 -2.68 18.05
N ALA A 215 2.55 -1.93 18.73
CA ALA A 215 2.71 -1.52 20.12
C ALA A 215 2.77 -2.71 21.07
N GLY A 216 1.94 -3.72 20.85
CA GLY A 216 1.98 -4.97 21.60
C GLY A 216 3.29 -5.73 21.40
N GLN A 217 3.78 -5.84 20.19
CA GLN A 217 5.07 -6.46 19.88
C GLN A 217 6.24 -5.74 20.56
N LEU A 218 6.25 -4.42 20.50
CA LEU A 218 7.27 -3.61 21.18
C LEU A 218 7.26 -3.83 22.69
N SER A 219 6.06 -3.78 23.32
CA SER A 219 5.91 -4.00 24.76
C SER A 219 6.39 -5.40 25.16
N TYR A 220 6.07 -6.42 24.37
CA TYR A 220 6.54 -7.79 24.57
C TYR A 220 8.07 -7.89 24.56
N LEU A 221 8.72 -7.27 23.57
CA LEU A 221 10.19 -7.26 23.44
C LEU A 221 10.88 -6.48 24.57
N ARG A 222 10.20 -5.53 25.18
CA ARG A 222 10.67 -4.80 26.36
C ARG A 222 10.41 -5.54 27.68
N GLY A 223 9.76 -6.71 27.65
CA GLY A 223 9.42 -7.51 28.82
C GLY A 223 8.15 -7.06 29.54
N ASP A 224 7.44 -6.04 29.06
CA ASP A 224 6.13 -5.64 29.61
C ASP A 224 5.02 -6.48 28.97
N HIS A 225 4.94 -7.74 29.43
CA HIS A 225 3.98 -8.70 28.91
C HIS A 225 2.53 -8.33 29.21
N ARG A 226 2.28 -7.59 30.32
CA ARG A 226 0.94 -7.09 30.66
C ARG A 226 0.47 -6.05 29.65
N GLN A 227 1.30 -5.07 29.37
CA GLN A 227 0.99 -4.04 28.38
C GLN A 227 0.88 -4.63 26.98
N ALA A 228 1.74 -5.60 26.64
CA ALA A 228 1.68 -6.32 25.37
C ALA A 228 0.31 -7.02 25.19
N ALA A 229 -0.17 -7.75 26.21
CA ALA A 229 -1.47 -8.39 26.17
C ALA A 229 -2.62 -7.37 25.95
N GLN A 230 -2.58 -6.25 26.65
CA GLN A 230 -3.59 -5.18 26.51
C GLN A 230 -3.63 -4.60 25.08
N TYR A 231 -2.47 -4.39 24.47
CA TYR A 231 -2.43 -3.89 23.10
C TYR A 231 -2.94 -4.92 22.09
N PHE A 232 -2.55 -6.19 22.22
CA PHE A 232 -3.05 -7.24 21.34
C PHE A 232 -4.56 -7.47 21.48
N GLU A 233 -5.10 -7.38 22.70
CA GLU A 233 -6.55 -7.43 22.96
C GLU A 233 -7.33 -6.32 22.25
N LYS A 234 -6.76 -5.10 22.22
CA LYS A 234 -7.34 -3.96 21.49
C LYS A 234 -7.18 -4.12 19.97
N ALA A 235 -6.07 -4.69 19.51
CA ALA A 235 -5.78 -4.84 18.09
C ALA A 235 -6.72 -5.83 17.38
N LEU A 236 -7.05 -6.95 18.02
CA LEU A 236 -7.82 -8.02 17.41
C LEU A 236 -9.17 -7.60 16.85
N PRO A 237 -10.05 -6.89 17.59
CA PRO A 237 -11.35 -6.45 17.07
C PRO A 237 -11.19 -5.43 15.92
N GLU A 238 -10.17 -4.58 15.96
CA GLU A 238 -9.91 -3.60 14.90
C GLU A 238 -9.45 -4.28 13.60
N ILE A 239 -8.56 -5.27 13.71
CA ILE A 239 -8.12 -6.07 12.56
C ILE A 239 -9.30 -6.86 11.99
N GLU A 240 -10.09 -7.51 12.85
CA GLU A 240 -11.25 -8.31 12.42
C GLU A 240 -12.30 -7.44 11.73
N ARG A 241 -12.59 -6.26 12.25
CA ARG A 241 -13.53 -5.29 11.66
C ARG A 241 -13.09 -4.88 10.25
N SER A 242 -11.79 -4.65 10.04
CA SER A 242 -11.26 -4.08 8.79
C SER A 242 -10.94 -5.13 7.74
N PHE A 243 -10.44 -6.29 8.14
CA PHE A 243 -9.86 -7.29 7.24
C PHE A 243 -10.34 -8.73 7.51
N GLY A 244 -11.25 -8.92 8.47
CA GLY A 244 -11.64 -10.25 8.92
C GLY A 244 -10.50 -10.98 9.64
N LYS A 245 -10.67 -12.29 9.86
CA LYS A 245 -9.66 -13.14 10.51
C LYS A 245 -8.59 -13.60 9.52
N ASN A 246 -7.82 -12.66 9.04
CA ASN A 246 -6.68 -12.88 8.14
C ASN A 246 -5.41 -13.33 8.90
N ASP A 247 -4.28 -13.47 8.19
CA ASP A 247 -2.99 -13.87 8.77
C ASP A 247 -2.49 -12.91 9.86
N SER A 248 -2.74 -11.60 9.72
CA SER A 248 -2.40 -10.61 10.73
C SER A 248 -3.20 -10.83 12.02
N TRP A 249 -4.51 -11.11 11.89
CA TRP A 249 -5.34 -11.46 13.03
C TRP A 249 -4.83 -12.72 13.75
N HIS A 250 -4.56 -13.81 13.01
CA HIS A 250 -4.04 -15.05 13.58
C HIS A 250 -2.67 -14.88 14.25
N THR A 251 -1.80 -14.06 13.66
CA THR A 251 -0.50 -13.74 14.24
C THR A 251 -0.65 -12.96 15.55
N THR A 252 -1.51 -11.93 15.55
CA THR A 252 -1.81 -11.12 16.74
C THR A 252 -2.42 -11.97 17.87
N ALA A 253 -3.33 -12.89 17.54
CA ALA A 253 -3.93 -13.80 18.52
C ALA A 253 -2.88 -14.75 19.16
N ARG A 254 -1.96 -15.28 18.37
CA ARG A 254 -0.83 -16.10 18.90
C ARG A 254 0.08 -15.28 19.81
N ASN A 255 0.39 -14.03 19.43
CA ASN A 255 1.22 -13.14 20.22
C ASN A 255 0.53 -12.79 21.56
N LEU A 256 -0.80 -12.58 21.56
CA LEU A 256 -1.57 -12.40 22.80
C LEU A 256 -1.46 -13.62 23.72
N GLU A 257 -1.62 -14.82 23.16
CA GLU A 257 -1.49 -16.05 23.94
C GLU A 257 -0.10 -16.20 24.57
N GLN A 258 0.94 -15.87 23.80
CA GLN A 258 2.32 -15.88 24.31
C GLN A 258 2.52 -14.84 25.42
N ALA A 259 2.04 -13.62 25.26
CA ALA A 259 2.15 -12.58 26.27
C ALA A 259 1.43 -12.99 27.58
N ARG A 260 0.25 -13.63 27.49
CA ARG A 260 -0.48 -14.12 28.66
C ARG A 260 0.22 -15.27 29.39
N LYS A 261 0.97 -16.12 28.69
CA LYS A 261 1.78 -17.19 29.31
C LYS A 261 2.96 -16.68 30.13
N MET A 262 3.36 -15.43 29.91
CA MET A 262 4.47 -14.78 30.60
C MET A 262 4.02 -13.93 31.81
N LEU A 263 2.70 -13.84 32.09
CA LEU A 263 2.11 -13.16 33.24
C LEU A 263 2.02 -14.08 34.45
#